data_aa53887dab3e537bc5e5afa6f6b76683
#
_entry.id   aa53887dab3e537bc5e5afa6f6b76683
#
_cell.length_a   1.000
_cell.length_b   1.000
_cell.length_c   1.000
_cell.angle_alpha   90.00
_cell.angle_beta   90.00
_cell.angle_gamma   90.00
#
_symmetry.space_group_name_H-M   'P 1'
#
loop_
_entity.id
_entity.type
_entity.pdbx_description
1 polymer ?
#
loop_
_entity_poly.entity_id
_entity_poly.type
_entity_poly.pdbx_seq_one_letter_code
_entity_poly.pdbx_strand_id
1 'polypeptide(L)'
;MFDIQEELKKLPQKPGVYLMKDENGHIIYVGKAVNLKNRVRQYFQSSRNQTAKTRSMVPNIREFEYIVTDSEMEALLLECNLIKKHHPYYNILLKDDKSYPYIKVTVQEMFPRIFITRRMEKDKAKYYGPFTDVLAAKETVETLHKLFPIRKCKKVFPRDIGKERPCLNHHIGQCIAPCSGRVSPEEYQVYIKDAMDFLEGKHHTIMKKMEQEMLTASENMEFERAAALRDKIAAIKSVAEKQKISNTGLGDADVIGFVRAYEECLVQVFFIRGGKMTGRENFTLTAFAEQSRAEILTAFVKQFYSGTAYIPKEIILQEGLVAEESDLIAEYLSEKRGSRVTLTVPVKGEKHKLTELAHKNAMLIFEQFGEKLKREEQRTKGAMEELRQALSLPNELKRVEAYDISNTQGFESVGSMVVFEDGRAKNSDYRKFKIKTVVGANDYASMKEVITRRLSHALKENTEGKISSFTRLPDLILMDGGKTQVHAAEEVLLAFGMDIPVCGMVKDDRHRTRGLLFHEREIRIPLTSEGFKLVTRIQDEVHRFAITYHRKLRDERNLHSVLDDIKGIGEVRRKALLRHFGSIERIAAAEVADLLEVDGMTIPAAEQVYLFFHREELQNG
;
A
#
# COMPACT_ATOMS: atom_id res chain seq x y z
N MET A 1 8.52 25.45 -31.68
CA MET A 1 8.67 23.98 -31.76
C MET A 1 10.09 23.67 -31.30
N PHE A 2 10.30 22.74 -30.39
CA PHE A 2 11.60 22.37 -29.84
C PHE A 2 12.44 21.69 -30.96
N ASP A 3 13.56 22.31 -31.36
CA ASP A 3 14.46 21.72 -32.35
C ASP A 3 15.57 20.94 -31.61
N ILE A 4 15.44 19.62 -31.63
CA ILE A 4 16.40 18.72 -31.01
C ILE A 4 17.82 18.94 -31.49
N GLN A 5 18.02 19.19 -32.82
CA GLN A 5 19.36 19.34 -33.40
C GLN A 5 20.04 20.64 -32.94
N GLU A 6 19.28 21.72 -32.82
CA GLU A 6 19.78 23.00 -32.31
C GLU A 6 20.10 22.91 -30.80
N GLU A 7 19.24 22.28 -30.02
CA GLU A 7 19.45 22.14 -28.58
C GLU A 7 20.62 21.20 -28.24
N LEU A 8 20.87 20.17 -29.04
CA LEU A 8 22.04 19.30 -28.90
C LEU A 8 23.38 20.08 -29.04
N LYS A 9 23.42 21.19 -29.79
CA LYS A 9 24.63 22.03 -29.92
C LYS A 9 24.93 22.80 -28.64
N LYS A 10 23.89 23.18 -27.86
CA LYS A 10 23.99 23.98 -26.64
C LYS A 10 24.40 23.18 -25.39
N LEU A 11 24.39 21.86 -25.48
CA LEU A 11 24.70 20.99 -24.33
C LEU A 11 26.13 21.20 -23.81
N PRO A 12 26.28 21.38 -22.47
CA PRO A 12 27.58 21.56 -21.84
C PRO A 12 28.36 20.25 -21.73
N GLN A 13 29.71 20.37 -21.69
CA GLN A 13 30.61 19.26 -21.42
C GLN A 13 30.86 19.11 -19.93
N LYS A 14 29.78 19.01 -19.15
CA LYS A 14 29.78 18.90 -17.69
C LYS A 14 28.94 17.70 -17.23
N PRO A 15 29.19 17.18 -16.02
CA PRO A 15 28.32 16.17 -15.45
C PRO A 15 26.91 16.72 -15.18
N GLY A 16 25.91 15.84 -15.21
CA GLY A 16 24.53 16.22 -14.95
C GLY A 16 23.53 15.14 -15.27
N VAL A 17 22.27 15.50 -15.19
CA VAL A 17 21.12 14.65 -15.47
C VAL A 17 20.31 15.22 -16.62
N TYR A 18 19.82 14.35 -17.50
CA TYR A 18 18.94 14.72 -18.60
C TYR A 18 17.61 13.99 -18.49
N LEU A 19 16.54 14.67 -18.90
CA LEU A 19 15.16 14.21 -18.85
C LEU A 19 14.60 14.23 -20.27
N MET A 20 14.16 13.09 -20.78
CA MET A 20 13.51 12.97 -22.08
C MET A 20 12.00 13.04 -21.92
N LYS A 21 11.33 13.83 -22.76
CA LYS A 21 9.87 14.06 -22.69
C LYS A 21 9.19 13.64 -23.99
N ASP A 22 7.94 13.19 -23.86
CA ASP A 22 7.05 12.88 -24.98
C ASP A 22 6.33 14.12 -25.51
N GLU A 23 5.41 13.92 -26.46
CA GLU A 23 4.60 14.97 -27.07
C GLU A 23 3.64 15.68 -26.08
N ASN A 24 3.32 15.04 -24.96
CA ASN A 24 2.46 15.57 -23.90
C ASN A 24 3.27 16.24 -22.79
N GLY A 25 4.59 16.32 -22.92
CA GLY A 25 5.49 16.86 -21.90
C GLY A 25 5.75 15.91 -20.73
N HIS A 26 5.31 14.63 -20.79
CA HIS A 26 5.60 13.65 -19.76
C HIS A 26 7.05 13.20 -19.84
N ILE A 27 7.71 13.08 -18.68
CA ILE A 27 9.08 12.56 -18.59
C ILE A 27 9.03 11.05 -18.78
N ILE A 28 9.58 10.57 -19.90
CA ILE A 28 9.61 9.15 -20.28
C ILE A 28 10.92 8.46 -19.92
N TYR A 29 12.00 9.23 -19.71
CA TYR A 29 13.30 8.71 -19.31
C TYR A 29 14.12 9.75 -18.56
N VAL A 30 14.86 9.31 -17.55
CA VAL A 30 15.86 10.10 -16.81
C VAL A 30 17.18 9.35 -16.86
N GLY A 31 18.29 10.06 -17.11
CA GLY A 31 19.62 9.46 -17.09
C GLY A 31 20.70 10.43 -16.67
N LYS A 32 21.75 9.91 -16.01
CA LYS A 32 22.95 10.68 -15.67
C LYS A 32 23.97 10.67 -16.81
N ALA A 33 24.85 11.65 -16.81
CA ALA A 33 26.00 11.72 -17.69
C ALA A 33 27.20 12.34 -16.98
N VAL A 34 28.39 11.80 -17.22
CA VAL A 34 29.66 12.46 -16.87
C VAL A 34 29.89 13.66 -17.81
N ASN A 35 29.42 13.54 -19.05
CA ASN A 35 29.45 14.59 -20.07
C ASN A 35 28.10 14.60 -20.81
N LEU A 36 27.26 15.58 -20.46
CA LEU A 36 25.91 15.72 -21.01
C LEU A 36 25.90 15.77 -22.53
N LYS A 37 26.81 16.55 -23.12
CA LYS A 37 26.91 16.71 -24.58
C LYS A 37 27.14 15.39 -25.29
N ASN A 38 28.10 14.61 -24.84
CA ASN A 38 28.45 13.33 -25.45
C ASN A 38 27.31 12.31 -25.26
N ARG A 39 26.78 12.20 -24.03
CA ARG A 39 25.79 11.19 -23.67
C ARG A 39 24.44 11.42 -24.36
N VAL A 40 23.93 12.66 -24.36
CA VAL A 40 22.62 12.95 -24.97
C VAL A 40 22.70 12.82 -26.50
N ARG A 41 23.79 13.26 -27.12
CA ARG A 41 23.98 13.08 -28.56
C ARG A 41 23.97 11.63 -29.02
N GLN A 42 24.47 10.68 -28.22
CA GLN A 42 24.51 9.27 -28.59
C GLN A 42 23.11 8.68 -28.87
N TYR A 43 22.06 9.21 -28.26
CA TYR A 43 20.69 8.76 -28.52
C TYR A 43 20.19 9.11 -29.91
N PHE A 44 20.65 10.23 -30.46
CA PHE A 44 20.21 10.78 -31.76
C PHE A 44 21.18 10.50 -32.91
N GLN A 45 22.28 9.77 -32.66
CA GLN A 45 23.18 9.26 -33.68
C GLN A 45 22.65 7.98 -34.33
N SER A 46 23.24 7.55 -35.47
CA SER A 46 22.73 6.46 -36.32
C SER A 46 22.40 5.17 -35.54
N SER A 47 21.28 4.54 -35.89
CA SER A 47 20.62 3.43 -35.20
C SER A 47 21.36 2.08 -35.17
N ARG A 48 22.50 1.92 -35.85
CA ARG A 48 23.18 0.61 -35.99
C ARG A 48 23.67 -0.02 -34.71
N ASN A 49 23.98 0.80 -33.68
CA ASN A 49 24.51 0.33 -32.40
C ASN A 49 23.57 0.62 -31.20
N GLN A 50 22.31 0.99 -31.45
CA GLN A 50 21.36 1.29 -30.38
C GLN A 50 20.71 0.01 -29.84
N THR A 51 20.53 -0.06 -28.51
CA THR A 51 19.74 -1.13 -27.87
C THR A 51 18.28 -1.04 -28.32
N ALA A 52 17.54 -2.15 -28.25
CA ALA A 52 16.11 -2.15 -28.60
C ALA A 52 15.30 -1.16 -27.74
N LYS A 53 15.65 -1.01 -26.46
CA LYS A 53 15.11 0.04 -25.57
C LYS A 53 15.31 1.44 -26.17
N THR A 54 16.52 1.76 -26.57
CA THR A 54 16.84 3.08 -27.16
C THR A 54 16.08 3.29 -28.46
N ARG A 55 16.02 2.25 -29.32
CA ARG A 55 15.25 2.29 -30.58
C ARG A 55 13.75 2.51 -30.36
N SER A 56 13.18 1.93 -29.29
CA SER A 56 11.77 2.12 -28.91
C SER A 56 11.54 3.50 -28.28
N MET A 57 12.50 4.02 -27.52
CA MET A 57 12.39 5.28 -26.79
C MET A 57 12.56 6.51 -27.70
N VAL A 58 13.59 6.51 -28.56
CA VAL A 58 13.98 7.68 -29.34
C VAL A 58 12.84 8.24 -30.21
N PRO A 59 12.01 7.45 -30.91
CA PRO A 59 10.88 7.97 -31.69
C PRO A 59 9.83 8.71 -30.85
N ASN A 60 9.76 8.42 -29.54
CA ASN A 60 8.80 9.03 -28.63
C ASN A 60 9.34 10.31 -27.96
N ILE A 61 10.63 10.63 -28.15
CA ILE A 61 11.23 11.84 -27.59
C ILE A 61 10.83 13.04 -28.47
N ARG A 62 10.23 14.06 -27.84
CA ARG A 62 9.91 15.33 -28.51
C ARG A 62 10.70 16.50 -27.96
N GLU A 63 11.10 16.40 -26.71
CA GLU A 63 11.85 17.43 -26.00
C GLU A 63 12.80 16.77 -25.00
N PHE A 64 13.90 17.43 -24.67
CA PHE A 64 14.73 17.06 -23.54
C PHE A 64 15.10 18.28 -22.71
N GLU A 65 15.24 18.08 -21.41
CA GLU A 65 15.80 19.02 -20.46
C GLU A 65 17.07 18.45 -19.85
N TYR A 66 17.92 19.31 -19.29
CA TYR A 66 19.10 18.88 -18.57
C TYR A 66 19.36 19.76 -17.35
N ILE A 67 19.98 19.17 -16.34
CA ILE A 67 20.41 19.84 -15.12
C ILE A 67 21.90 19.56 -14.97
N VAL A 68 22.70 20.61 -14.91
CA VAL A 68 24.15 20.51 -14.69
C VAL A 68 24.39 20.31 -13.20
N THR A 69 25.33 19.44 -12.85
CA THR A 69 25.77 19.20 -11.49
C THR A 69 27.27 19.49 -11.35
N ASP A 70 27.73 19.69 -10.13
CA ASP A 70 29.13 19.96 -9.85
C ASP A 70 29.99 18.68 -9.86
N SER A 71 29.36 17.52 -9.63
CA SER A 71 30.04 16.22 -9.62
C SER A 71 29.18 15.10 -10.21
N GLU A 72 29.81 13.98 -10.56
CA GLU A 72 29.14 12.77 -11.01
C GLU A 72 28.31 12.14 -9.87
N MET A 73 28.76 12.30 -8.63
CA MET A 73 28.04 11.87 -7.42
C MET A 73 26.71 12.61 -7.28
N GLU A 74 26.69 13.92 -7.46
CA GLU A 74 25.47 14.70 -7.45
C GLU A 74 24.54 14.32 -8.60
N ALA A 75 25.08 14.05 -9.80
CA ALA A 75 24.30 13.55 -10.93
C ALA A 75 23.62 12.21 -10.60
N LEU A 76 24.32 11.28 -9.94
CA LEU A 76 23.80 10.00 -9.50
C LEU A 76 22.62 10.17 -8.53
N LEU A 77 22.77 11.03 -7.55
CA LEU A 77 21.73 11.32 -6.55
C LEU A 77 20.50 11.97 -7.19
N LEU A 78 20.75 12.95 -8.05
CA LEU A 78 19.68 13.67 -8.75
C LEU A 78 18.91 12.73 -9.68
N GLU A 79 19.61 11.85 -10.43
CA GLU A 79 18.99 10.80 -11.25
C GLU A 79 18.05 9.93 -10.42
N CYS A 80 18.52 9.38 -9.30
CA CYS A 80 17.72 8.53 -8.41
C CYS A 80 16.47 9.25 -7.89
N ASN A 81 16.60 10.50 -7.47
CA ASN A 81 15.49 11.31 -6.96
C ASN A 81 14.46 11.62 -8.06
N LEU A 82 14.90 11.93 -9.27
CA LEU A 82 14.02 12.23 -10.40
C LEU A 82 13.31 10.96 -10.89
N ILE A 83 13.99 9.82 -10.97
CA ILE A 83 13.36 8.53 -11.29
C ILE A 83 12.26 8.21 -10.25
N LYS A 84 12.55 8.37 -8.96
CA LYS A 84 11.58 8.15 -7.89
C LYS A 84 10.41 9.12 -7.94
N LYS A 85 10.63 10.37 -8.32
CA LYS A 85 9.60 11.42 -8.40
C LYS A 85 8.67 11.24 -9.59
N HIS A 86 9.23 10.91 -10.77
CA HIS A 86 8.50 10.95 -12.04
C HIS A 86 8.08 9.59 -12.56
N HIS A 87 8.64 8.49 -12.02
CA HIS A 87 8.38 7.10 -12.45
C HIS A 87 8.44 6.91 -13.99
N PRO A 88 9.54 7.32 -14.67
CA PRO A 88 9.58 7.35 -16.11
C PRO A 88 9.48 5.94 -16.70
N TYR A 89 8.69 5.79 -17.77
CA TYR A 89 8.38 4.49 -18.36
C TYR A 89 9.62 3.68 -18.79
N TYR A 90 10.64 4.35 -19.34
CA TYR A 90 11.85 3.68 -19.84
C TYR A 90 12.95 3.48 -18.78
N ASN A 91 12.73 3.84 -17.53
CA ASN A 91 13.65 3.52 -16.44
C ASN A 91 13.30 2.19 -15.76
N ILE A 92 14.31 1.53 -15.20
CA ILE A 92 14.07 0.44 -14.25
C ILE A 92 13.46 1.05 -12.99
N LEU A 93 12.30 0.56 -12.56
CA LEU A 93 11.58 1.11 -11.42
C LEU A 93 11.47 0.08 -10.30
N LEU A 94 11.84 0.50 -9.10
CA LEU A 94 11.54 -0.23 -7.88
C LEU A 94 10.07 0.03 -7.51
N LYS A 95 9.22 -1.01 -7.60
CA LYS A 95 7.77 -0.90 -7.36
C LYS A 95 7.42 -0.64 -5.88
N ASP A 96 8.26 -1.09 -4.97
CA ASP A 96 8.02 -1.04 -3.53
C ASP A 96 8.89 0.04 -2.84
N ASP A 97 8.28 1.10 -2.33
CA ASP A 97 8.94 2.10 -1.47
C ASP A 97 8.63 1.81 0.01
N LYS A 98 9.21 0.72 0.53
CA LYS A 98 8.98 0.29 1.91
C LYS A 98 9.85 1.08 2.89
N SER A 99 9.23 1.70 3.90
CA SER A 99 9.93 2.30 5.03
C SER A 99 9.94 1.33 6.22
N TYR A 100 11.12 0.91 6.64
CA TYR A 100 11.29 -0.05 7.74
C TYR A 100 11.33 0.63 9.10
N PRO A 101 10.80 -0.03 10.16
CA PRO A 101 10.99 0.40 11.53
C PRO A 101 12.41 0.09 12.02
N TYR A 102 12.94 1.01 12.83
CA TYR A 102 14.17 0.92 13.57
C TYR A 102 13.88 1.08 15.06
N ILE A 103 14.67 0.45 15.90
CA ILE A 103 14.67 0.73 17.33
C ILE A 103 15.71 1.82 17.58
N LYS A 104 15.24 3.00 18.05
CA LYS A 104 16.07 4.16 18.37
C LYS A 104 16.39 4.17 19.85
N VAL A 105 17.66 4.33 20.18
CA VAL A 105 18.16 4.57 21.54
C VAL A 105 18.77 5.96 21.58
N THR A 106 18.17 6.86 22.35
CA THR A 106 18.56 8.29 22.42
C THR A 106 19.75 8.49 23.36
N VAL A 107 20.91 7.93 23.01
CA VAL A 107 22.13 7.95 23.84
C VAL A 107 22.67 9.35 24.15
N GLN A 108 22.26 10.35 23.39
CA GLN A 108 22.60 11.77 23.59
C GLN A 108 21.76 12.44 24.70
N GLU A 109 20.64 11.83 25.13
CA GLU A 109 19.83 12.36 26.22
C GLU A 109 20.44 11.99 27.58
N MET A 110 20.28 12.85 28.59
CA MET A 110 20.75 12.60 29.97
C MET A 110 20.24 11.27 30.53
N PHE A 111 18.96 10.95 30.25
CA PHE A 111 18.33 9.67 30.50
C PHE A 111 17.77 9.11 29.20
N PRO A 112 18.52 8.29 28.47
CA PRO A 112 18.10 7.74 27.19
C PRO A 112 16.79 6.96 27.27
N ARG A 113 16.06 6.90 26.14
CA ARG A 113 14.86 6.08 25.99
C ARG A 113 14.97 5.21 24.74
N ILE A 114 14.16 4.15 24.71
CA ILE A 114 14.12 3.19 23.62
C ILE A 114 12.70 3.21 23.02
N PHE A 115 12.60 3.40 21.70
CA PHE A 115 11.32 3.40 21.00
C PHE A 115 11.51 3.09 19.50
N ILE A 116 10.41 2.81 18.82
CA ILE A 116 10.40 2.51 17.38
C ILE A 116 10.25 3.80 16.58
N THR A 117 11.04 3.92 15.52
CA THR A 117 10.94 5.00 14.53
C THR A 117 11.11 4.45 13.12
N ARG A 118 10.52 5.12 12.13
CA ARG A 118 10.79 4.83 10.70
C ARG A 118 11.76 5.85 10.07
N ARG A 119 12.12 6.90 10.82
CA ARG A 119 13.04 7.93 10.37
C ARG A 119 14.34 7.83 11.15
N MET A 120 15.45 7.85 10.44
CA MET A 120 16.77 8.06 11.03
C MET A 120 17.13 9.54 10.89
N GLU A 121 17.56 10.13 11.99
CA GLU A 121 17.97 11.52 12.07
C GLU A 121 19.47 11.59 12.32
N LYS A 122 20.15 12.67 11.93
CA LYS A 122 21.58 12.89 12.24
C LYS A 122 21.74 13.47 13.66
N ASP A 123 21.25 12.74 14.66
CA ASP A 123 21.12 13.23 16.05
C ASP A 123 22.03 12.51 17.06
N LYS A 124 23.02 11.78 16.59
CA LYS A 124 23.93 10.95 17.40
C LYS A 124 23.27 9.81 18.19
N ALA A 125 21.94 9.56 18.02
CA ALA A 125 21.28 8.40 18.59
C ALA A 125 21.77 7.10 17.94
N LYS A 126 21.62 5.98 18.65
CA LYS A 126 21.87 4.66 18.06
C LYS A 126 20.59 4.09 17.49
N TYR A 127 20.70 3.50 16.30
CA TYR A 127 19.61 2.88 15.58
C TYR A 127 19.91 1.41 15.32
N TYR A 128 18.97 0.53 15.64
CA TYR A 128 19.05 -0.91 15.43
C TYR A 128 17.98 -1.36 14.43
N GLY A 129 18.35 -2.16 13.45
CA GLY A 129 17.47 -2.63 12.37
C GLY A 129 18.17 -2.61 11.01
N PRO A 130 17.44 -2.60 9.88
CA PRO A 130 15.97 -2.52 9.80
C PRO A 130 15.26 -3.79 10.27
N PHE A 131 14.07 -3.64 10.84
CA PHE A 131 13.18 -4.74 11.12
C PHE A 131 12.19 -4.89 9.95
N THR A 132 12.07 -6.08 9.40
CA THR A 132 11.12 -6.37 8.30
C THR A 132 9.69 -6.53 8.82
N ASP A 133 9.53 -6.90 10.08
CA ASP A 133 8.25 -7.02 10.76
C ASP A 133 8.12 -5.97 11.88
N VAL A 134 7.04 -5.17 11.79
CA VAL A 134 6.70 -4.17 12.82
C VAL A 134 6.36 -4.83 14.16
N LEU A 135 5.71 -6.00 14.13
CA LEU A 135 5.37 -6.75 15.35
C LEU A 135 6.62 -7.23 16.06
N ALA A 136 7.60 -7.79 15.32
CA ALA A 136 8.88 -8.20 15.89
C ALA A 136 9.64 -7.03 16.53
N ALA A 137 9.63 -5.85 15.91
CA ALA A 137 10.22 -4.65 16.50
C ALA A 137 9.50 -4.22 17.79
N LYS A 138 8.16 -4.28 17.82
CA LYS A 138 7.35 -3.97 19.01
C LYS A 138 7.62 -4.95 20.14
N GLU A 139 7.57 -6.25 19.87
CA GLU A 139 7.86 -7.31 20.84
C GLU A 139 9.27 -7.16 21.43
N THR A 140 10.26 -6.81 20.59
CA THR A 140 11.62 -6.56 21.05
C THR A 140 11.68 -5.37 22.03
N VAL A 141 11.04 -4.24 21.70
CA VAL A 141 11.00 -3.06 22.57
C VAL A 141 10.24 -3.35 23.86
N GLU A 142 9.13 -4.07 23.80
CA GLU A 142 8.37 -4.50 24.99
C GLU A 142 9.19 -5.43 25.88
N THR A 143 9.93 -6.37 25.29
CA THR A 143 10.84 -7.27 26.01
C THR A 143 11.93 -6.47 26.70
N LEU A 144 12.56 -5.50 26.03
CA LEU A 144 13.55 -4.62 26.64
C LEU A 144 13.00 -3.87 27.85
N HIS A 145 11.78 -3.35 27.76
CA HIS A 145 11.14 -2.64 28.87
C HIS A 145 10.69 -3.55 30.02
N LYS A 146 10.50 -4.85 29.78
CA LYS A 146 10.25 -5.85 30.84
C LYS A 146 11.56 -6.26 31.53
N LEU A 147 12.65 -6.39 30.76
CA LEU A 147 13.96 -6.80 31.28
C LEU A 147 14.66 -5.67 32.04
N PHE A 148 14.60 -4.46 31.49
CA PHE A 148 15.35 -3.31 31.99
C PHE A 148 14.38 -2.18 32.38
N PRO A 149 14.52 -1.58 33.59
CA PRO A 149 13.62 -0.55 34.11
C PRO A 149 13.89 0.83 33.47
N ILE A 150 13.70 0.94 32.17
CA ILE A 150 14.01 2.11 31.35
C ILE A 150 12.74 2.95 31.10
N ARG A 151 12.87 4.28 31.11
CA ARG A 151 11.74 5.18 30.88
C ARG A 151 11.12 5.04 29.49
N LYS A 152 9.79 5.12 29.44
CA LYS A 152 9.00 5.19 28.19
C LYS A 152 8.51 6.60 27.88
N CYS A 153 8.51 7.49 28.89
CA CYS A 153 7.93 8.83 28.82
C CYS A 153 8.73 9.79 27.92
N LYS A 154 8.07 10.86 27.48
CA LYS A 154 8.66 11.93 26.65
C LYS A 154 9.16 13.14 27.47
N LYS A 155 9.32 12.97 28.81
CA LYS A 155 9.84 14.05 29.67
C LYS A 155 11.23 14.50 29.21
N VAL A 156 11.50 15.79 29.32
CA VAL A 156 12.74 16.44 28.90
C VAL A 156 13.59 16.70 30.15
N PHE A 157 14.79 16.15 30.21
CA PHE A 157 15.70 16.28 31.33
C PHE A 157 16.85 17.25 30.99
N PRO A 158 17.32 18.05 31.96
CA PRO A 158 16.97 18.06 33.39
C PRO A 158 15.68 18.81 33.76
N ARG A 159 15.01 19.48 32.81
CA ARG A 159 13.88 20.39 33.06
C ARG A 159 12.75 19.79 33.90
N ASP A 160 12.45 18.50 33.72
CA ASP A 160 11.27 17.84 34.30
C ASP A 160 11.61 17.00 35.54
N ILE A 161 12.81 17.17 36.13
CA ILE A 161 13.19 16.54 37.40
C ILE A 161 12.42 17.18 38.54
N GLY A 162 11.81 16.36 39.41
CA GLY A 162 11.14 16.77 40.64
C GLY A 162 9.79 17.49 40.45
N LYS A 163 9.33 17.69 39.20
CA LYS A 163 8.05 18.41 38.94
C LYS A 163 6.81 17.58 39.25
N GLU A 164 6.89 16.27 39.11
CA GLU A 164 5.75 15.35 39.25
C GLU A 164 6.13 14.11 40.04
N ARG A 165 5.15 13.47 40.66
CA ARG A 165 5.34 12.16 41.30
C ARG A 165 5.70 11.10 40.27
N PRO A 166 6.47 10.06 40.64
CA PRO A 166 6.73 8.92 39.77
C PRO A 166 5.42 8.29 39.25
N CYS A 167 5.41 7.95 37.95
CA CYS A 167 4.23 7.37 37.29
C CYS A 167 4.11 5.86 37.59
N LEU A 168 3.00 5.25 37.14
CA LEU A 168 2.69 3.83 37.32
C LEU A 168 3.87 2.90 36.94
N ASN A 169 4.61 3.21 35.86
CA ASN A 169 5.76 2.39 35.43
C ASN A 169 6.85 2.26 36.50
N HIS A 170 6.99 3.22 37.40
CA HIS A 170 7.89 3.11 38.55
C HIS A 170 7.34 2.10 39.58
N HIS A 171 6.05 2.22 39.92
CA HIS A 171 5.43 1.38 40.91
C HIS A 171 5.37 -0.12 40.53
N ILE A 172 5.30 -0.39 39.20
CA ILE A 172 5.34 -1.76 38.65
C ILE A 172 6.75 -2.22 38.24
N GLY A 173 7.80 -1.50 38.67
CA GLY A 173 9.21 -1.88 38.43
C GLY A 173 9.70 -1.75 36.99
N GLN A 174 8.93 -1.13 36.08
CA GLN A 174 9.32 -0.95 34.67
C GLN A 174 10.14 0.33 34.42
N CYS A 175 10.37 1.18 35.42
CA CYS A 175 11.16 2.39 35.32
C CYS A 175 11.74 2.74 36.70
N ILE A 176 13.03 3.06 36.77
CA ILE A 176 13.67 3.50 38.02
C ILE A 176 13.35 4.95 38.40
N ALA A 177 12.43 5.62 37.66
CA ALA A 177 11.97 6.98 37.89
C ALA A 177 13.09 8.04 37.92
N PRO A 178 13.86 8.27 36.84
CA PRO A 178 14.86 9.35 36.79
C PRO A 178 14.22 10.73 36.96
N CYS A 179 12.91 10.85 36.74
CA CYS A 179 12.16 12.08 36.97
C CYS A 179 12.01 12.46 38.46
N SER A 180 12.29 11.55 39.40
CA SER A 180 12.25 11.84 40.83
C SER A 180 13.46 12.62 41.34
N GLY A 181 14.55 12.67 40.56
CA GLY A 181 15.83 13.27 40.97
C GLY A 181 16.67 12.42 41.92
N ARG A 182 16.24 11.17 42.21
CA ARG A 182 16.93 10.25 43.12
C ARG A 182 17.89 9.30 42.41
N VAL A 183 17.84 9.25 41.07
CA VAL A 183 18.65 8.36 40.23
C VAL A 183 19.67 9.17 39.48
N SER A 184 20.94 8.75 39.56
CA SER A 184 22.02 9.42 38.82
C SER A 184 22.00 9.00 37.32
N PRO A 185 22.56 9.85 36.43
CA PRO A 185 22.72 9.46 35.02
C PRO A 185 23.57 8.19 34.87
N GLU A 186 24.61 8.01 35.72
CA GLU A 186 25.53 6.89 35.69
C GLU A 186 24.83 5.57 36.03
N GLU A 187 23.99 5.56 37.06
CA GLU A 187 23.16 4.40 37.43
C GLU A 187 22.21 4.02 36.30
N TYR A 188 21.59 5.02 35.67
CA TYR A 188 20.66 4.80 34.56
C TYR A 188 21.38 4.25 33.31
N GLN A 189 22.60 4.72 33.03
CA GLN A 189 23.39 4.28 31.87
C GLN A 189 23.74 2.79 31.90
N VAL A 190 23.81 2.16 33.08
CA VAL A 190 24.02 0.71 33.19
C VAL A 190 22.90 -0.07 32.49
N TYR A 191 21.66 0.30 32.76
CA TYR A 191 20.50 -0.35 32.11
C TYR A 191 20.43 -0.10 30.59
N ILE A 192 20.81 1.09 30.16
CA ILE A 192 20.88 1.42 28.73
C ILE A 192 21.95 0.59 28.04
N LYS A 193 23.13 0.42 28.66
CA LYS A 193 24.20 -0.42 28.14
C LYS A 193 23.77 -1.87 28.04
N ASP A 194 23.14 -2.42 29.05
CA ASP A 194 22.64 -3.80 29.05
C ASP A 194 21.55 -3.98 27.97
N ALA A 195 20.67 -2.99 27.77
CA ALA A 195 19.68 -3.00 26.71
C ALA A 195 20.30 -2.93 25.30
N MET A 196 21.35 -2.12 25.12
CA MET A 196 22.09 -2.07 23.85
C MET A 196 22.85 -3.38 23.59
N ASP A 197 23.49 -3.97 24.60
CA ASP A 197 24.16 -5.27 24.50
C ASP A 197 23.15 -6.39 24.14
N PHE A 198 21.92 -6.30 24.65
CA PHE A 198 20.84 -7.19 24.22
C PHE A 198 20.51 -7.02 22.74
N LEU A 199 20.35 -5.79 22.26
CA LEU A 199 20.09 -5.49 20.84
C LEU A 199 21.25 -5.90 19.94
N GLU A 200 22.47 -5.86 20.44
CA GLU A 200 23.69 -6.32 19.76
C GLU A 200 23.86 -7.86 19.82
N GLY A 201 22.94 -8.56 20.50
CA GLY A 201 22.94 -10.02 20.59
C GLY A 201 23.94 -10.60 21.60
N LYS A 202 24.51 -9.80 22.49
CA LYS A 202 25.43 -10.24 23.56
C LYS A 202 24.69 -10.87 24.74
N HIS A 203 23.72 -11.75 24.44
CA HIS A 203 22.83 -12.34 25.45
C HIS A 203 23.58 -13.12 26.55
N HIS A 204 24.65 -13.83 26.17
CA HIS A 204 25.44 -14.63 27.12
C HIS A 204 26.03 -13.79 28.25
N THR A 205 26.60 -12.60 27.93
CA THR A 205 27.19 -11.69 28.89
C THR A 205 26.14 -11.17 29.88
N ILE A 206 24.95 -10.82 29.37
CA ILE A 206 23.84 -10.33 30.20
C ILE A 206 23.33 -11.45 31.12
N MET A 207 23.13 -12.64 30.59
CA MET A 207 22.67 -13.80 31.37
C MET A 207 23.63 -14.13 32.49
N LYS A 208 24.94 -14.19 32.20
CA LYS A 208 26.00 -14.46 33.23
C LYS A 208 25.97 -13.45 34.37
N LYS A 209 25.82 -12.14 34.04
CA LYS A 209 25.68 -11.07 35.02
C LYS A 209 24.43 -11.26 35.89
N MET A 210 23.27 -11.51 35.25
CA MET A 210 21.99 -11.74 35.95
C MET A 210 22.02 -13.03 36.80
N GLU A 211 22.71 -14.08 36.36
CA GLU A 211 22.89 -15.32 37.13
C GLU A 211 23.70 -15.07 38.42
N GLN A 212 24.76 -14.25 38.36
CA GLN A 212 25.52 -13.84 39.54
C GLN A 212 24.67 -13.01 40.49
N GLU A 213 23.93 -12.02 40.00
CA GLU A 213 23.01 -11.21 40.80
C GLU A 213 21.90 -12.07 41.47
N MET A 214 21.39 -13.07 40.75
CA MET A 214 20.40 -14.00 41.26
C MET A 214 20.94 -14.85 42.39
N LEU A 215 22.16 -15.36 42.27
CA LEU A 215 22.82 -16.13 43.34
C LEU A 215 23.06 -15.27 44.58
N THR A 216 23.58 -14.06 44.41
CA THR A 216 23.79 -13.11 45.52
C THR A 216 22.48 -12.75 46.23
N ALA A 217 21.40 -12.51 45.45
CA ALA A 217 20.06 -12.26 46.02
C ALA A 217 19.54 -13.49 46.83
N SER A 218 19.81 -14.70 46.32
CA SER A 218 19.43 -15.94 47.03
C SER A 218 20.22 -16.14 48.31
N GLU A 219 21.52 -15.87 48.30
CA GLU A 219 22.39 -15.92 49.49
C GLU A 219 21.94 -14.91 50.56
N ASN A 220 21.46 -13.73 50.11
CA ASN A 220 20.91 -12.70 51.01
C ASN A 220 19.45 -12.97 51.44
N MET A 221 18.88 -14.14 51.10
CA MET A 221 17.48 -14.52 51.36
C MET A 221 16.44 -13.60 50.67
N GLU A 222 16.81 -12.84 49.62
CA GLU A 222 15.94 -11.99 48.83
C GLU A 222 15.23 -12.83 47.72
N PHE A 223 14.42 -13.80 48.12
CA PHE A 223 13.86 -14.84 47.24
C PHE A 223 12.97 -14.28 46.11
N GLU A 224 12.20 -13.23 46.39
CA GLU A 224 11.36 -12.58 45.36
C GLU A 224 12.23 -11.94 44.26
N ARG A 225 13.33 -11.31 44.65
CA ARG A 225 14.29 -10.71 43.72
C ARG A 225 15.03 -11.78 42.89
N ALA A 226 15.42 -12.88 43.56
CA ALA A 226 16.04 -14.03 42.88
C ALA A 226 15.09 -14.67 41.87
N ALA A 227 13.80 -14.83 42.22
CA ALA A 227 12.77 -15.34 41.31
C ALA A 227 12.55 -14.41 40.11
N ALA A 228 12.46 -13.11 40.33
CA ALA A 228 12.35 -12.12 39.23
C ALA A 228 13.54 -12.16 38.27
N LEU A 229 14.76 -12.35 38.78
CA LEU A 229 15.97 -12.49 37.96
C LEU A 229 15.97 -13.81 37.16
N ARG A 230 15.55 -14.93 37.79
CA ARG A 230 15.37 -16.21 37.09
C ARG A 230 14.43 -16.08 35.91
N ASP A 231 13.28 -15.42 36.08
CA ASP A 231 12.27 -15.25 35.05
C ASP A 231 12.80 -14.35 33.90
N LYS A 232 13.59 -13.32 34.21
CA LYS A 232 14.28 -12.50 33.21
C LYS A 232 15.29 -13.34 32.41
N ILE A 233 16.09 -14.18 33.06
CA ILE A 233 17.06 -15.08 32.41
C ILE A 233 16.33 -16.04 31.46
N ALA A 234 15.20 -16.63 31.90
CA ALA A 234 14.37 -17.50 31.05
C ALA A 234 13.84 -16.77 29.82
N ALA A 235 13.39 -15.53 29.97
CA ALA A 235 12.95 -14.70 28.83
C ALA A 235 14.07 -14.43 27.82
N ILE A 236 15.29 -14.10 28.31
CA ILE A 236 16.47 -13.90 27.44
C ILE A 236 16.84 -15.20 26.71
N LYS A 237 16.85 -16.35 27.40
CA LYS A 237 17.11 -17.66 26.80
C LYS A 237 16.15 -17.97 25.65
N SER A 238 14.85 -17.75 25.83
CA SER A 238 13.85 -17.97 24.80
C SER A 238 14.09 -17.12 23.55
N VAL A 239 14.49 -15.86 23.71
CA VAL A 239 14.86 -14.98 22.59
C VAL A 239 16.14 -15.44 21.91
N ALA A 240 17.15 -15.82 22.70
CA ALA A 240 18.44 -16.29 22.20
C ALA A 240 18.33 -17.59 21.40
N GLU A 241 17.44 -18.52 21.80
CA GLU A 241 17.20 -19.78 21.10
C GLU A 241 16.55 -19.57 19.74
N LYS A 242 15.58 -18.68 19.64
CA LYS A 242 14.97 -18.29 18.35
C LYS A 242 15.98 -17.68 17.38
N GLN A 243 17.05 -17.04 17.88
CA GLN A 243 18.12 -16.41 17.10
C GLN A 243 19.30 -17.34 16.78
N LYS A 244 19.40 -18.54 17.37
CA LYS A 244 20.53 -19.46 17.17
C LYS A 244 20.68 -20.01 15.74
N ILE A 245 19.61 -19.96 14.93
CA ILE A 245 19.53 -20.57 13.59
C ILE A 245 20.31 -19.77 12.52
N SER A 246 20.88 -18.60 12.84
CA SER A 246 21.38 -17.66 11.84
C SER A 246 22.74 -17.00 12.15
N ASN A 247 23.65 -17.70 12.82
CA ASN A 247 25.00 -17.15 13.02
C ASN A 247 25.87 -17.41 11.77
N THR A 248 26.08 -16.35 10.97
CA THR A 248 26.78 -16.43 9.67
C THR A 248 28.27 -16.12 9.76
N GLY A 249 28.83 -15.87 10.95
CA GLY A 249 30.24 -15.46 11.09
C GLY A 249 30.60 -14.11 10.43
N LEU A 250 29.67 -13.49 9.72
CA LEU A 250 29.82 -12.20 9.06
C LEU A 250 29.54 -11.06 10.04
N GLY A 251 30.11 -9.89 9.80
CA GLY A 251 29.74 -8.65 10.50
C GLY A 251 28.38 -8.11 10.03
N ASP A 252 28.31 -6.79 9.88
CA ASP A 252 27.13 -6.13 9.30
C ASP A 252 27.20 -6.19 7.77
N ALA A 253 26.27 -6.94 7.17
CA ALA A 253 26.20 -7.11 5.73
C ALA A 253 24.74 -7.19 5.23
N ASP A 254 24.51 -6.80 3.98
CA ASP A 254 23.29 -7.12 3.24
C ASP A 254 23.66 -8.09 2.11
N VAL A 255 22.91 -9.19 1.98
CA VAL A 255 23.12 -10.18 0.92
C VAL A 255 21.99 -10.07 -0.08
N ILE A 256 22.33 -9.84 -1.35
CA ILE A 256 21.40 -9.57 -2.43
C ILE A 256 21.47 -10.68 -3.46
N GLY A 257 20.35 -11.40 -3.62
CA GLY A 257 20.13 -12.34 -4.71
C GLY A 257 18.96 -11.90 -5.57
N PHE A 258 18.94 -12.22 -6.85
CA PHE A 258 17.83 -11.86 -7.70
C PHE A 258 17.51 -12.91 -8.78
N VAL A 259 16.28 -12.86 -9.25
CA VAL A 259 15.74 -13.67 -10.35
C VAL A 259 15.07 -12.76 -11.35
N ARG A 260 15.17 -13.11 -12.61
CA ARG A 260 14.52 -12.44 -13.71
C ARG A 260 13.77 -13.43 -14.59
N ALA A 261 12.54 -13.08 -14.99
CA ALA A 261 11.84 -13.70 -16.10
C ALA A 261 11.12 -12.64 -16.92
N TYR A 262 11.50 -12.54 -18.19
CA TYR A 262 11.03 -11.48 -19.12
C TYR A 262 11.29 -10.08 -18.57
N GLU A 263 10.23 -9.29 -18.34
CA GLU A 263 10.28 -7.92 -17.84
C GLU A 263 10.18 -7.83 -16.30
N GLU A 264 9.79 -8.91 -15.64
CA GLU A 264 9.66 -8.93 -14.18
C GLU A 264 10.94 -9.44 -13.52
N CYS A 265 11.37 -8.73 -12.49
CA CYS A 265 12.54 -9.07 -11.68
C CYS A 265 12.16 -9.07 -10.21
N LEU A 266 12.65 -10.05 -9.46
CA LEU A 266 12.49 -10.13 -8.02
C LEU A 266 13.87 -10.17 -7.35
N VAL A 267 14.10 -9.22 -6.45
CA VAL A 267 15.33 -9.11 -5.66
C VAL A 267 15.02 -9.54 -4.24
N GLN A 268 15.80 -10.47 -3.70
CA GLN A 268 15.76 -10.89 -2.30
C GLN A 268 16.94 -10.28 -1.56
N VAL A 269 16.67 -9.60 -0.45
CA VAL A 269 17.70 -9.06 0.45
C VAL A 269 17.63 -9.77 1.79
N PHE A 270 18.79 -10.23 2.29
CA PHE A 270 18.95 -10.69 3.66
C PHE A 270 19.74 -9.64 4.44
N PHE A 271 19.20 -9.20 5.56
CA PHE A 271 19.84 -8.25 6.45
C PHE A 271 20.61 -8.99 7.54
N ILE A 272 21.93 -8.86 7.55
CA ILE A 272 22.82 -9.47 8.55
C ILE A 272 23.39 -8.35 9.43
N ARG A 273 23.20 -8.45 10.75
CA ARG A 273 23.68 -7.49 11.74
C ARG A 273 24.34 -8.25 12.89
N GLY A 274 25.59 -7.86 13.20
CA GLY A 274 26.37 -8.56 14.22
C GLY A 274 26.50 -10.06 13.96
N GLY A 275 26.62 -10.47 12.69
CA GLY A 275 26.72 -11.88 12.28
C GLY A 275 25.40 -12.65 12.30
N LYS A 276 24.27 -12.03 12.59
CA LYS A 276 22.96 -12.68 12.64
C LYS A 276 22.04 -12.14 11.55
N MET A 277 21.25 -13.04 10.93
CA MET A 277 20.20 -12.62 10.00
C MET A 277 19.05 -12.00 10.81
N THR A 278 18.90 -10.68 10.70
CA THR A 278 17.85 -9.91 11.39
C THR A 278 16.56 -9.80 10.60
N GLY A 279 16.61 -10.06 9.31
CA GLY A 279 15.42 -10.03 8.46
C GLY A 279 15.71 -10.41 7.02
N ARG A 280 14.64 -10.63 6.27
CA ARG A 280 14.66 -10.84 4.82
C ARG A 280 13.53 -10.08 4.17
N GLU A 281 13.78 -9.55 2.98
CA GLU A 281 12.77 -8.80 2.23
C GLU A 281 12.91 -9.05 0.74
N ASN A 282 11.80 -8.97 0.03
CA ASN A 282 11.77 -9.07 -1.41
C ASN A 282 11.24 -7.78 -2.05
N PHE A 283 11.75 -7.49 -3.24
CA PHE A 283 11.42 -6.30 -4.01
C PHE A 283 11.16 -6.69 -5.46
N THR A 284 10.13 -6.10 -6.04
CA THR A 284 9.79 -6.31 -7.44
C THR A 284 10.26 -5.12 -8.27
N LEU A 285 10.93 -5.39 -9.39
CA LEU A 285 11.32 -4.39 -10.39
C LEU A 285 10.75 -4.79 -11.75
N THR A 286 10.47 -3.78 -12.56
CA THR A 286 10.19 -3.98 -13.98
C THR A 286 11.40 -3.53 -14.79
N ALA A 287 11.84 -4.36 -15.73
CA ALA A 287 12.97 -4.08 -16.59
C ALA A 287 12.65 -4.54 -18.03
N PHE A 288 13.09 -3.79 -19.02
CA PHE A 288 12.93 -4.19 -20.42
C PHE A 288 13.74 -5.46 -20.73
N ALA A 289 13.27 -6.26 -21.68
CA ALA A 289 13.87 -7.56 -22.03
C ALA A 289 15.38 -7.48 -22.33
N GLU A 290 15.83 -6.40 -22.92
CA GLU A 290 17.22 -6.19 -23.36
C GLU A 290 18.15 -5.65 -22.26
N GLN A 291 17.62 -5.22 -21.11
CA GLN A 291 18.47 -4.74 -20.01
C GLN A 291 19.24 -5.90 -19.40
N SER A 292 20.53 -5.68 -19.18
CA SER A 292 21.41 -6.69 -18.60
C SER A 292 21.10 -6.91 -17.11
N ARG A 293 21.51 -8.05 -16.61
CA ARG A 293 21.39 -8.39 -15.18
C ARG A 293 22.15 -7.39 -14.30
N ALA A 294 23.34 -6.95 -14.75
CA ALA A 294 24.14 -5.94 -14.08
C ALA A 294 23.42 -4.58 -14.00
N GLU A 295 22.76 -4.12 -15.09
CA GLU A 295 21.99 -2.88 -15.09
C GLU A 295 20.82 -2.93 -14.09
N ILE A 296 20.14 -4.08 -13.99
CA ILE A 296 19.02 -4.27 -13.06
C ILE A 296 19.51 -4.20 -11.61
N LEU A 297 20.60 -4.91 -11.27
CA LEU A 297 21.18 -4.86 -9.93
C LEU A 297 21.71 -3.46 -9.59
N THR A 298 22.35 -2.80 -10.54
CA THR A 298 22.84 -1.42 -10.37
C THR A 298 21.68 -0.47 -10.05
N ALA A 299 20.59 -0.55 -10.81
CA ALA A 299 19.40 0.27 -10.58
C ALA A 299 18.76 -0.03 -9.21
N PHE A 300 18.68 -1.30 -8.82
CA PHE A 300 18.20 -1.70 -7.51
C PHE A 300 19.05 -1.11 -6.38
N VAL A 301 20.36 -1.31 -6.42
CA VAL A 301 21.27 -0.84 -5.37
C VAL A 301 21.18 0.68 -5.22
N LYS A 302 21.18 1.42 -6.33
CA LYS A 302 21.03 2.88 -6.33
C LYS A 302 19.72 3.31 -5.67
N GLN A 303 18.59 2.78 -6.14
CA GLN A 303 17.26 3.19 -5.67
C GLN A 303 17.00 2.75 -4.23
N PHE A 304 17.39 1.53 -3.86
CA PHE A 304 17.21 0.99 -2.52
C PHE A 304 18.01 1.79 -1.48
N TYR A 305 19.31 1.96 -1.68
CA TYR A 305 20.17 2.66 -0.71
C TYR A 305 20.02 4.17 -0.76
N SER A 306 19.49 4.78 -1.83
CA SER A 306 19.14 6.20 -1.79
C SER A 306 18.02 6.49 -0.78
N GLY A 307 17.04 5.60 -0.68
CA GLY A 307 15.92 5.69 0.24
C GLY A 307 16.16 5.09 1.64
N THR A 308 17.17 4.24 1.79
CA THR A 308 17.45 3.52 3.05
C THR A 308 18.29 4.37 3.99
N ALA A 309 17.90 4.39 5.26
CA ALA A 309 18.57 5.16 6.30
C ALA A 309 19.84 4.47 6.84
N TYR A 310 19.89 3.13 6.81
CA TYR A 310 21.03 2.34 7.28
C TYR A 310 21.79 1.72 6.12
N ILE A 311 23.09 1.90 6.07
CA ILE A 311 24.00 1.28 5.10
C ILE A 311 24.95 0.34 5.84
N PRO A 312 25.02 -0.97 5.48
CA PRO A 312 25.94 -1.91 6.12
C PRO A 312 27.38 -1.65 5.71
N LYS A 313 28.32 -2.31 6.40
CA LYS A 313 29.73 -2.25 6.06
C LYS A 313 30.03 -2.96 4.74
N GLU A 314 29.27 -4.01 4.44
CA GLU A 314 29.46 -4.82 3.24
C GLU A 314 28.11 -5.09 2.56
N ILE A 315 28.08 -5.01 1.24
CA ILE A 315 26.96 -5.44 0.41
C ILE A 315 27.46 -6.58 -0.46
N ILE A 316 26.88 -7.76 -0.25
CA ILE A 316 27.25 -9.00 -0.91
C ILE A 316 26.25 -9.25 -2.03
N LEU A 317 26.73 -9.23 -3.26
CA LEU A 317 25.94 -9.31 -4.47
C LEU A 317 26.08 -10.68 -5.11
N GLN A 318 25.01 -11.19 -5.70
CA GLN A 318 25.04 -12.43 -6.50
C GLN A 318 25.88 -12.25 -7.77
N GLU A 319 25.83 -11.06 -8.37
CA GLU A 319 26.53 -10.71 -9.62
C GLU A 319 27.07 -9.28 -9.53
N GLY A 320 28.03 -8.95 -10.42
CA GLY A 320 28.61 -7.61 -10.48
C GLY A 320 27.61 -6.54 -10.93
N LEU A 321 27.84 -5.33 -10.46
CA LEU A 321 27.19 -4.14 -10.99
C LEU A 321 27.80 -3.74 -12.34
N VAL A 322 27.22 -2.75 -13.01
CA VAL A 322 27.84 -2.11 -14.17
C VAL A 322 29.21 -1.57 -13.77
N ALA A 323 30.26 -1.98 -14.49
CA ALA A 323 31.65 -1.73 -14.09
C ALA A 323 31.95 -0.22 -13.91
N GLU A 324 31.45 0.60 -14.83
CA GLU A 324 31.67 2.06 -14.81
C GLU A 324 30.96 2.77 -13.64
N GLU A 325 29.96 2.12 -13.01
CA GLU A 325 29.18 2.71 -11.91
C GLU A 325 29.53 2.11 -10.54
N SER A 326 30.17 0.95 -10.50
CA SER A 326 30.42 0.19 -9.25
C SER A 326 31.23 0.99 -8.24
N ASP A 327 32.32 1.60 -8.67
CA ASP A 327 33.20 2.38 -7.79
C ASP A 327 32.52 3.65 -7.27
N LEU A 328 31.79 4.36 -8.14
CA LEU A 328 31.03 5.55 -7.77
C LEU A 328 29.94 5.24 -6.75
N ILE A 329 29.26 4.10 -6.91
CA ILE A 329 28.22 3.64 -5.96
C ILE A 329 28.86 3.30 -4.61
N ALA A 330 30.02 2.60 -4.59
CA ALA A 330 30.74 2.29 -3.37
C ALA A 330 31.22 3.55 -2.63
N GLU A 331 31.69 4.55 -3.37
CA GLU A 331 32.08 5.85 -2.83
C GLU A 331 30.89 6.59 -2.23
N TYR A 332 29.79 6.72 -2.97
CA TYR A 332 28.54 7.31 -2.49
C TYR A 332 28.03 6.66 -1.20
N LEU A 333 27.99 5.32 -1.17
CA LEU A 333 27.54 4.59 0.01
C LEU A 333 28.48 4.78 1.21
N SER A 334 29.80 4.90 0.96
CA SER A 334 30.79 5.15 1.99
C SER A 334 30.65 6.55 2.58
N GLU A 335 30.43 7.57 1.75
CA GLU A 335 30.17 8.94 2.18
C GLU A 335 28.88 9.01 3.01
N LYS A 336 27.79 8.44 2.52
CA LYS A 336 26.50 8.41 3.22
C LYS A 336 26.57 7.67 4.56
N ARG A 337 27.38 6.61 4.65
CA ARG A 337 27.62 5.85 5.89
C ARG A 337 28.58 6.56 6.84
N GLY A 338 29.48 7.40 6.33
CA GLY A 338 30.59 8.02 7.08
C GLY A 338 31.78 7.07 7.33
N SER A 339 31.84 5.93 6.61
CA SER A 339 32.96 4.97 6.65
C SER A 339 32.86 4.02 5.46
N ARG A 340 33.98 3.38 5.12
CA ARG A 340 34.11 2.53 3.92
C ARG A 340 33.01 1.46 3.83
N VAL A 341 32.39 1.36 2.66
CA VAL A 341 31.46 0.31 2.25
C VAL A 341 32.09 -0.50 1.13
N THR A 342 32.01 -1.83 1.22
CA THR A 342 32.53 -2.74 0.19
C THR A 342 31.39 -3.44 -0.54
N LEU A 343 31.48 -3.47 -1.87
CA LEU A 343 30.62 -4.28 -2.74
C LEU A 343 31.39 -5.58 -3.06
N THR A 344 30.83 -6.74 -2.71
CA THR A 344 31.52 -8.02 -2.86
C THR A 344 30.69 -8.97 -3.70
N VAL A 345 31.31 -9.59 -4.72
CA VAL A 345 30.73 -10.69 -5.49
C VAL A 345 31.51 -11.95 -5.12
N PRO A 346 30.99 -12.82 -4.25
CA PRO A 346 31.73 -13.98 -3.76
C PRO A 346 31.67 -15.12 -4.78
N VAL A 347 32.81 -15.75 -5.04
CA VAL A 347 32.91 -16.92 -5.94
C VAL A 347 32.83 -18.24 -5.16
N LYS A 348 33.22 -18.25 -3.87
CA LYS A 348 33.25 -19.44 -3.01
C LYS A 348 33.09 -19.08 -1.54
N GLY A 349 32.87 -20.10 -0.71
CA GLY A 349 32.80 -19.94 0.74
C GLY A 349 31.40 -19.57 1.25
N GLU A 350 31.33 -19.11 2.49
CA GLU A 350 30.08 -18.88 3.20
C GLU A 350 29.26 -17.74 2.58
N LYS A 351 29.90 -16.66 2.15
CA LYS A 351 29.25 -15.55 1.46
C LYS A 351 28.57 -16.00 0.16
N HIS A 352 29.23 -16.86 -0.60
CA HIS A 352 28.64 -17.44 -1.83
C HIS A 352 27.41 -18.30 -1.52
N LYS A 353 27.48 -19.15 -0.48
CA LYS A 353 26.31 -19.95 -0.05
C LYS A 353 25.12 -19.06 0.33
N LEU A 354 25.36 -17.90 0.94
CA LEU A 354 24.31 -16.95 1.29
C LEU A 354 23.72 -16.27 0.06
N THR A 355 24.51 -15.93 -0.96
CA THR A 355 23.96 -15.39 -2.23
C THR A 355 23.16 -16.44 -2.97
N GLU A 356 23.61 -17.70 -2.97
CA GLU A 356 22.82 -18.80 -3.52
C GLU A 356 21.50 -19.03 -2.76
N LEU A 357 21.53 -18.92 -1.43
CA LEU A 357 20.32 -19.02 -0.62
C LEU A 357 19.36 -17.86 -0.90
N ALA A 358 19.86 -16.64 -1.05
CA ALA A 358 19.06 -15.48 -1.43
C ALA A 358 18.45 -15.67 -2.83
N HIS A 359 19.23 -16.17 -3.79
CA HIS A 359 18.74 -16.49 -5.13
C HIS A 359 17.64 -17.57 -5.11
N LYS A 360 17.85 -18.68 -4.40
CA LYS A 360 16.84 -19.75 -4.25
C LYS A 360 15.55 -19.24 -3.63
N ASN A 361 15.64 -18.38 -2.61
CA ASN A 361 14.46 -17.75 -2.02
C ASN A 361 13.75 -16.83 -3.01
N ALA A 362 14.51 -16.02 -3.77
CA ALA A 362 13.96 -15.20 -4.83
C ALA A 362 13.19 -16.04 -5.86
N MET A 363 13.76 -17.17 -6.25
CA MET A 363 13.18 -18.10 -7.23
C MET A 363 11.85 -18.70 -6.73
N LEU A 364 11.82 -19.20 -5.50
CA LEU A 364 10.60 -19.76 -4.89
C LEU A 364 9.47 -18.72 -4.81
N ILE A 365 9.80 -17.51 -4.39
CA ILE A 365 8.82 -16.41 -4.33
C ILE A 365 8.36 -16.01 -5.73
N PHE A 366 9.27 -15.99 -6.70
CA PHE A 366 8.96 -15.65 -8.08
C PHE A 366 8.03 -16.70 -8.72
N GLU A 367 8.24 -17.98 -8.47
CA GLU A 367 7.37 -19.08 -8.91
C GLU A 367 5.97 -18.94 -8.31
N GLN A 368 5.87 -18.67 -6.99
CA GLN A 368 4.59 -18.42 -6.32
C GLN A 368 3.89 -17.17 -6.85
N PHE A 369 4.65 -16.12 -7.17
CA PHE A 369 4.14 -14.91 -7.78
C PHE A 369 3.63 -15.15 -9.20
N GLY A 370 4.38 -15.92 -10.01
CA GLY A 370 3.99 -16.34 -11.35
C GLY A 370 2.71 -17.18 -11.37
N GLU A 371 2.56 -18.12 -10.42
CA GLU A 371 1.31 -18.86 -10.25
C GLU A 371 0.15 -17.97 -9.85
N LYS A 372 0.39 -17.00 -8.96
CA LYS A 372 -0.62 -16.02 -8.54
C LYS A 372 -1.07 -15.17 -9.72
N LEU A 373 -0.14 -14.67 -10.53
CA LEU A 373 -0.45 -13.90 -11.74
C LEU A 373 -1.24 -14.75 -12.75
N LYS A 374 -0.83 -15.99 -13.01
CA LYS A 374 -1.58 -16.92 -13.86
C LYS A 374 -3.00 -17.15 -13.36
N ARG A 375 -3.16 -17.38 -12.06
CA ARG A 375 -4.50 -17.53 -11.44
C ARG A 375 -5.33 -16.26 -11.58
N GLU A 376 -4.72 -15.10 -11.39
CA GLU A 376 -5.41 -13.81 -11.55
C GLU A 376 -5.79 -13.55 -13.01
N GLU A 377 -4.92 -13.87 -13.96
CA GLU A 377 -5.20 -13.77 -15.39
C GLU A 377 -6.33 -14.73 -15.82
N GLN A 378 -6.30 -15.97 -15.36
CA GLN A 378 -7.39 -16.93 -15.59
C GLN A 378 -8.71 -16.44 -14.97
N ARG A 379 -8.66 -15.91 -13.74
CA ARG A 379 -9.82 -15.38 -13.04
C ARG A 379 -10.41 -14.12 -13.69
N THR A 380 -9.64 -13.40 -14.46
CA THR A 380 -10.01 -12.13 -15.10
C THR A 380 -10.20 -12.31 -16.60
N LYS A 381 -9.17 -12.13 -17.39
CA LYS A 381 -9.23 -12.24 -18.86
C LYS A 381 -9.65 -13.64 -19.33
N GLY A 382 -9.10 -14.68 -18.70
CA GLY A 382 -9.48 -16.06 -19.00
C GLY A 382 -10.98 -16.32 -18.75
N ALA A 383 -11.53 -15.77 -17.66
CA ALA A 383 -12.96 -15.87 -17.36
C ALA A 383 -13.84 -15.13 -18.39
N MET A 384 -13.39 -13.98 -18.89
CA MET A 384 -14.09 -13.25 -19.96
C MET A 384 -14.08 -14.05 -21.27
N GLU A 385 -12.94 -14.70 -21.58
CA GLU A 385 -12.82 -15.55 -22.77
C GLU A 385 -13.66 -16.82 -22.67
N GLU A 386 -13.71 -17.49 -21.51
CA GLU A 386 -14.61 -18.63 -21.27
C GLU A 386 -16.07 -18.23 -21.44
N LEU A 387 -16.45 -17.03 -20.93
CA LEU A 387 -17.81 -16.51 -21.09
C LEU A 387 -18.13 -16.21 -22.56
N ARG A 388 -17.19 -15.59 -23.29
CA ARG A 388 -17.31 -15.34 -24.73
C ARG A 388 -17.56 -16.63 -25.52
N GLN A 389 -16.77 -17.67 -25.24
CA GLN A 389 -16.89 -18.99 -25.89
C GLN A 389 -18.21 -19.68 -25.56
N ALA A 390 -18.60 -19.65 -24.28
CA ALA A 390 -19.87 -20.26 -23.84
C ALA A 390 -21.09 -19.63 -24.52
N LEU A 391 -21.05 -18.31 -24.79
CA LEU A 391 -22.08 -17.57 -25.49
C LEU A 391 -21.89 -17.54 -27.02
N SER A 392 -20.80 -18.13 -27.54
CA SER A 392 -20.42 -18.12 -28.96
C SER A 392 -20.36 -16.71 -29.55
N LEU A 393 -19.87 -15.73 -28.79
CA LEU A 393 -19.77 -14.35 -29.23
C LEU A 393 -18.56 -14.16 -30.17
N PRO A 394 -18.74 -13.41 -31.29
CA PRO A 394 -17.67 -13.24 -32.29
C PRO A 394 -16.55 -12.34 -31.80
N ASN A 395 -16.86 -11.31 -31.03
CA ASN A 395 -15.93 -10.28 -30.61
C ASN A 395 -15.35 -10.56 -29.20
N GLU A 396 -14.17 -10.02 -28.91
CA GLU A 396 -13.55 -10.07 -27.59
C GLU A 396 -14.45 -9.34 -26.56
N LEU A 397 -14.62 -9.94 -25.38
CA LEU A 397 -15.31 -9.31 -24.27
C LEU A 397 -14.31 -8.53 -23.42
N LYS A 398 -14.42 -7.20 -23.43
CA LYS A 398 -13.63 -6.31 -22.56
C LYS A 398 -14.46 -5.65 -21.48
N ARG A 399 -15.71 -5.27 -21.82
CA ARG A 399 -16.62 -4.55 -20.93
C ARG A 399 -17.96 -5.27 -20.81
N VAL A 400 -18.32 -5.61 -19.59
CA VAL A 400 -19.63 -6.19 -19.25
C VAL A 400 -20.34 -5.23 -18.31
N GLU A 401 -21.60 -4.91 -18.63
CA GLU A 401 -22.49 -4.16 -17.75
C GLU A 401 -23.58 -5.09 -17.21
N ALA A 402 -23.81 -5.06 -15.89
CA ALA A 402 -24.90 -5.84 -15.29
C ALA A 402 -25.90 -4.93 -14.59
N TYR A 403 -27.17 -5.32 -14.70
CA TYR A 403 -28.31 -4.53 -14.24
C TYR A 403 -29.22 -5.32 -13.30
N ASP A 404 -29.70 -4.65 -12.25
CA ASP A 404 -30.72 -5.14 -11.33
C ASP A 404 -31.74 -4.05 -11.06
N ILE A 405 -33.03 -4.45 -10.99
CA ILE A 405 -34.13 -3.58 -10.56
C ILE A 405 -34.56 -4.01 -9.17
N SER A 406 -34.41 -3.11 -8.23
CA SER A 406 -34.84 -3.34 -6.85
C SER A 406 -36.04 -2.45 -6.50
N ASN A 407 -37.10 -3.07 -6.00
CA ASN A 407 -38.33 -2.43 -5.57
C ASN A 407 -38.39 -2.38 -4.04
N THR A 408 -38.61 -1.21 -3.46
CA THR A 408 -38.86 -1.06 -2.02
C THR A 408 -40.34 -0.94 -1.77
N GLN A 409 -41.02 -2.07 -1.51
CA GLN A 409 -42.43 -2.13 -1.04
C GLN A 409 -43.33 -0.99 -1.56
N GLY A 410 -43.31 -0.74 -2.88
CA GLY A 410 -44.33 0.09 -3.56
C GLY A 410 -44.00 1.59 -3.73
N PHE A 411 -42.87 2.12 -3.27
CA PHE A 411 -42.69 3.58 -3.31
C PHE A 411 -41.54 4.12 -4.18
N GLU A 412 -40.44 3.43 -4.37
CA GLU A 412 -39.39 3.90 -5.29
C GLU A 412 -38.61 2.71 -5.87
N SER A 413 -38.76 2.51 -7.16
CA SER A 413 -37.96 1.54 -7.91
C SER A 413 -36.64 2.19 -8.33
N VAL A 414 -35.54 1.45 -8.18
CA VAL A 414 -34.20 1.90 -8.56
C VAL A 414 -33.51 0.85 -9.40
N GLY A 415 -33.00 1.26 -10.56
CA GLY A 415 -32.11 0.44 -11.38
C GLY A 415 -30.65 0.64 -10.93
N SER A 416 -29.94 -0.45 -10.73
CA SER A 416 -28.52 -0.48 -10.42
C SER A 416 -27.74 -1.00 -11.63
N MET A 417 -26.64 -0.34 -11.96
CA MET A 417 -25.70 -0.74 -13.02
C MET A 417 -24.31 -0.91 -12.42
N VAL A 418 -23.72 -2.09 -12.58
CA VAL A 418 -22.32 -2.35 -12.28
C VAL A 418 -21.56 -2.65 -13.56
N VAL A 419 -20.27 -2.36 -13.55
CA VAL A 419 -19.40 -2.50 -14.71
C VAL A 419 -18.18 -3.34 -14.37
N PHE A 420 -17.85 -4.28 -15.25
CA PHE A 420 -16.63 -5.06 -15.21
C PHE A 420 -15.83 -4.81 -16.50
N GLU A 421 -14.57 -4.44 -16.36
CA GLU A 421 -13.61 -4.34 -17.46
C GLU A 421 -12.48 -5.37 -17.26
N ASP A 422 -12.15 -6.12 -18.32
CA ASP A 422 -11.15 -7.19 -18.28
C ASP A 422 -11.36 -8.17 -17.09
N GLY A 423 -12.62 -8.48 -16.77
CA GLY A 423 -13.03 -9.36 -15.68
C GLY A 423 -12.87 -8.79 -14.26
N ARG A 424 -12.60 -7.48 -14.13
CA ARG A 424 -12.46 -6.75 -12.85
C ARG A 424 -13.57 -5.71 -12.68
N ALA A 425 -14.03 -5.56 -11.45
CA ALA A 425 -15.02 -4.54 -11.10
C ALA A 425 -14.45 -3.12 -11.30
N LYS A 426 -15.18 -2.28 -12.03
CA LYS A 426 -14.82 -0.87 -12.29
C LYS A 426 -15.79 0.07 -11.58
N ASN A 427 -15.58 0.24 -10.29
CA ASN A 427 -16.48 0.96 -9.39
C ASN A 427 -16.73 2.43 -9.79
N SER A 428 -15.78 3.08 -10.47
CA SER A 428 -15.95 4.45 -11.00
C SER A 428 -17.10 4.59 -12.00
N ASP A 429 -17.42 3.48 -12.68
CA ASP A 429 -18.42 3.44 -13.75
C ASP A 429 -19.80 2.94 -13.27
N TYR A 430 -19.93 2.57 -12.00
CA TYR A 430 -21.20 2.16 -11.42
C TYR A 430 -22.21 3.31 -11.40
N ARG A 431 -23.48 3.01 -11.73
CA ARG A 431 -24.55 4.03 -11.76
C ARG A 431 -25.83 3.52 -11.12
N LYS A 432 -26.61 4.46 -10.59
CA LYS A 432 -27.95 4.25 -10.04
C LYS A 432 -28.95 5.11 -10.79
N PHE A 433 -30.05 4.51 -11.17
CA PHE A 433 -31.10 5.15 -11.93
C PHE A 433 -32.40 5.13 -11.10
N LYS A 434 -32.75 6.28 -10.52
CA LYS A 434 -34.08 6.42 -9.92
C LYS A 434 -35.13 6.35 -11.05
N ILE A 435 -36.08 5.43 -10.95
CA ILE A 435 -37.18 5.28 -11.92
C ILE A 435 -38.12 6.47 -11.77
N LYS A 436 -38.48 7.10 -12.89
CA LYS A 436 -39.28 8.34 -12.91
C LYS A 436 -40.65 8.18 -13.61
N THR A 437 -40.74 7.31 -14.60
CA THR A 437 -41.89 7.20 -15.49
C THR A 437 -42.80 6.03 -15.16
N VAL A 438 -42.34 5.07 -14.35
CA VAL A 438 -43.10 3.85 -14.03
C VAL A 438 -43.70 3.97 -12.64
N VAL A 439 -44.99 3.79 -12.51
CA VAL A 439 -45.73 3.77 -11.25
C VAL A 439 -45.99 2.33 -10.85
N GLY A 440 -45.64 1.95 -9.63
CA GLY A 440 -45.81 0.59 -9.10
C GLY A 440 -44.69 -0.38 -9.45
N ALA A 441 -44.84 -1.64 -9.08
CA ALA A 441 -43.85 -2.70 -9.26
C ALA A 441 -43.94 -3.27 -10.70
N ASN A 442 -43.29 -2.65 -11.65
CA ASN A 442 -43.18 -3.11 -13.03
C ASN A 442 -41.74 -3.15 -13.48
N ASP A 443 -41.05 -4.28 -13.24
CA ASP A 443 -39.64 -4.47 -13.54
C ASP A 443 -39.34 -4.37 -15.04
N TYR A 444 -40.27 -4.79 -15.91
CA TYR A 444 -40.14 -4.68 -17.36
C TYR A 444 -40.02 -3.21 -17.81
N ALA A 445 -40.99 -2.39 -17.44
CA ALA A 445 -41.00 -0.98 -17.80
C ALA A 445 -39.84 -0.21 -17.15
N SER A 446 -39.52 -0.56 -15.91
CA SER A 446 -38.39 0.01 -15.18
C SER A 446 -37.06 -0.29 -15.88
N MET A 447 -36.85 -1.51 -16.33
CA MET A 447 -35.63 -1.90 -17.06
C MET A 447 -35.55 -1.16 -18.41
N LYS A 448 -36.66 -1.03 -19.14
CA LYS A 448 -36.68 -0.21 -20.37
C LYS A 448 -36.28 1.23 -20.12
N GLU A 449 -36.76 1.86 -19.04
CA GLU A 449 -36.36 3.23 -18.67
C GLU A 449 -34.87 3.32 -18.41
N VAL A 450 -34.29 2.37 -17.63
CA VAL A 450 -32.89 2.35 -17.27
C VAL A 450 -31.98 2.25 -18.50
N ILE A 451 -32.23 1.26 -19.36
CA ILE A 451 -31.44 1.03 -20.57
C ILE A 451 -31.56 2.21 -21.54
N THR A 452 -32.81 2.71 -21.75
CA THR A 452 -33.05 3.89 -22.59
C THR A 452 -32.24 5.10 -22.12
N ARG A 453 -32.24 5.40 -20.82
CA ARG A 453 -31.47 6.51 -20.24
C ARG A 453 -29.97 6.31 -20.35
N ARG A 454 -29.50 5.07 -20.16
CA ARG A 454 -28.08 4.72 -20.32
C ARG A 454 -27.60 4.99 -21.75
N LEU A 455 -28.35 4.48 -22.75
CA LEU A 455 -27.99 4.61 -24.16
C LEU A 455 -28.15 6.05 -24.68
N SER A 456 -29.23 6.74 -24.31
CA SER A 456 -29.43 8.15 -24.66
C SER A 456 -28.30 9.04 -24.11
N HIS A 457 -27.82 8.75 -22.91
CA HIS A 457 -26.69 9.50 -22.34
C HIS A 457 -25.39 9.25 -23.11
N ALA A 458 -25.13 7.99 -23.50
CA ALA A 458 -23.98 7.64 -24.33
C ALA A 458 -23.98 8.37 -25.68
N LEU A 459 -25.12 8.38 -26.36
CA LEU A 459 -25.25 9.06 -27.65
C LEU A 459 -25.07 10.57 -27.54
N LYS A 460 -25.66 11.18 -26.52
CA LYS A 460 -25.52 12.63 -26.27
C LYS A 460 -24.08 13.02 -26.02
N GLU A 461 -23.36 12.29 -25.14
CA GLU A 461 -21.97 12.59 -24.86
C GLU A 461 -21.06 12.34 -26.05
N ASN A 462 -21.31 11.31 -26.85
CA ASN A 462 -20.58 11.06 -28.11
C ASN A 462 -20.78 12.20 -29.12
N THR A 463 -21.98 12.75 -29.24
CA THR A 463 -22.24 13.91 -30.13
C THR A 463 -21.59 15.19 -29.61
N GLU A 464 -21.43 15.34 -28.29
CA GLU A 464 -20.74 16.47 -27.66
C GLU A 464 -19.21 16.32 -27.63
N GLY A 465 -18.64 15.20 -28.13
CA GLY A 465 -17.21 14.90 -28.11
C GLY A 465 -16.63 14.70 -26.71
N LYS A 466 -17.47 14.44 -25.70
CA LYS A 466 -17.04 14.18 -24.32
C LYS A 466 -16.62 12.72 -24.16
N ILE A 467 -15.47 12.48 -23.55
CA ILE A 467 -15.00 11.14 -23.16
C ILE A 467 -15.37 10.92 -21.70
N SER A 468 -16.40 10.11 -21.44
CA SER A 468 -16.81 9.70 -20.10
C SER A 468 -16.97 8.18 -20.01
N SER A 469 -17.31 7.69 -18.82
CA SER A 469 -17.66 6.28 -18.62
C SER A 469 -18.91 5.84 -19.40
N PHE A 470 -19.80 6.78 -19.75
CA PHE A 470 -21.01 6.50 -20.53
C PHE A 470 -20.76 6.37 -22.03
N THR A 471 -19.73 7.00 -22.58
CA THR A 471 -19.41 6.91 -24.02
C THR A 471 -18.92 5.52 -24.45
N ARG A 472 -18.43 4.73 -23.50
CA ARG A 472 -18.02 3.34 -23.75
C ARG A 472 -19.23 2.42 -23.63
N LEU A 473 -19.60 1.81 -24.73
CA LEU A 473 -20.66 0.80 -24.76
C LEU A 473 -20.12 -0.55 -24.24
N PRO A 474 -20.99 -1.39 -23.63
CA PRO A 474 -20.60 -2.74 -23.23
C PRO A 474 -20.55 -3.71 -24.42
N ASP A 475 -19.71 -4.73 -24.31
CA ASP A 475 -19.66 -5.86 -25.24
C ASP A 475 -20.68 -6.94 -24.88
N LEU A 476 -21.18 -6.92 -23.63
CA LEU A 476 -22.22 -7.81 -23.12
C LEU A 476 -23.02 -7.12 -22.01
N ILE A 477 -24.33 -7.29 -22.03
CA ILE A 477 -25.25 -6.87 -20.98
C ILE A 477 -25.75 -8.10 -20.23
N LEU A 478 -25.67 -8.08 -18.90
CA LEU A 478 -26.20 -9.10 -18.01
C LEU A 478 -27.38 -8.54 -17.22
N MET A 479 -28.50 -9.27 -17.22
CA MET A 479 -29.69 -8.93 -16.46
C MET A 479 -29.83 -9.84 -15.25
N ASP A 480 -30.00 -9.28 -14.04
CA ASP A 480 -30.30 -10.06 -12.84
C ASP A 480 -31.78 -10.50 -12.83
N GLY A 481 -32.19 -11.19 -13.89
CA GLY A 481 -33.55 -11.64 -14.07
C GLY A 481 -33.73 -12.54 -15.28
N GLY A 482 -34.96 -13.00 -15.43
CA GLY A 482 -35.34 -13.96 -16.47
C GLY A 482 -35.69 -13.32 -17.82
N LYS A 483 -36.43 -14.07 -18.67
CA LYS A 483 -36.82 -13.70 -20.06
C LYS A 483 -37.38 -12.29 -20.18
N THR A 484 -38.22 -11.88 -19.25
CA THR A 484 -38.93 -10.59 -19.31
C THR A 484 -37.95 -9.40 -19.27
N GLN A 485 -36.91 -9.46 -18.46
CA GLN A 485 -35.94 -8.37 -18.36
C GLN A 485 -34.96 -8.36 -19.55
N VAL A 486 -34.57 -9.54 -20.05
CA VAL A 486 -33.76 -9.67 -21.27
C VAL A 486 -34.53 -9.05 -22.46
N HIS A 487 -35.80 -9.41 -22.65
CA HIS A 487 -36.62 -8.89 -23.74
C HIS A 487 -36.81 -7.37 -23.67
N ALA A 488 -36.96 -6.82 -22.45
CA ALA A 488 -37.03 -5.37 -22.24
C ALA A 488 -35.77 -4.63 -22.72
N ALA A 489 -34.59 -5.22 -22.49
CA ALA A 489 -33.34 -4.64 -22.96
C ALA A 489 -33.13 -4.80 -24.47
N GLU A 490 -33.45 -5.98 -25.02
CA GLU A 490 -33.35 -6.24 -26.47
C GLU A 490 -34.23 -5.30 -27.28
N GLU A 491 -35.47 -5.03 -26.84
CA GLU A 491 -36.37 -4.07 -27.52
C GLU A 491 -35.78 -2.64 -27.54
N VAL A 492 -35.17 -2.22 -26.44
CA VAL A 492 -34.53 -0.89 -26.38
C VAL A 492 -33.34 -0.84 -27.30
N LEU A 493 -32.44 -1.84 -27.27
CA LEU A 493 -31.28 -1.92 -28.14
C LEU A 493 -31.67 -1.89 -29.62
N LEU A 494 -32.72 -2.64 -30.01
CA LEU A 494 -33.27 -2.62 -31.37
C LEU A 494 -33.76 -1.22 -31.76
N ALA A 495 -34.44 -0.52 -30.86
CA ALA A 495 -34.92 0.84 -31.10
C ALA A 495 -33.77 1.85 -31.29
N PHE A 496 -32.62 1.61 -30.68
CA PHE A 496 -31.40 2.43 -30.84
C PHE A 496 -30.50 1.95 -31.98
N GLY A 497 -30.87 0.87 -32.69
CA GLY A 497 -30.05 0.30 -33.79
C GLY A 497 -28.71 -0.27 -33.29
N MET A 498 -28.65 -0.76 -32.06
CA MET A 498 -27.44 -1.30 -31.45
C MET A 498 -27.53 -2.83 -31.34
N ASP A 499 -26.46 -3.51 -31.78
CA ASP A 499 -26.31 -4.97 -31.70
C ASP A 499 -25.38 -5.34 -30.52
N ILE A 500 -25.91 -5.24 -29.30
CA ILE A 500 -25.21 -5.62 -28.08
C ILE A 500 -25.87 -6.86 -27.50
N PRO A 501 -25.14 -7.97 -27.30
CA PRO A 501 -25.69 -9.19 -26.73
C PRO A 501 -26.22 -8.99 -25.30
N VAL A 502 -27.39 -9.57 -25.02
CA VAL A 502 -28.05 -9.49 -23.70
C VAL A 502 -28.26 -10.89 -23.15
N CYS A 503 -27.86 -11.14 -21.93
CA CYS A 503 -28.09 -12.39 -21.21
C CYS A 503 -28.82 -12.16 -19.89
N GLY A 504 -29.75 -13.06 -19.55
CA GLY A 504 -30.32 -13.16 -18.22
C GLY A 504 -29.52 -14.09 -17.31
N MET A 505 -29.34 -13.74 -16.06
CA MET A 505 -28.72 -14.62 -15.06
C MET A 505 -29.83 -15.47 -14.42
N VAL A 506 -29.84 -16.77 -14.74
CA VAL A 506 -30.86 -17.73 -14.25
C VAL A 506 -30.49 -18.19 -12.85
N LYS A 507 -31.46 -18.12 -11.93
CA LYS A 507 -31.35 -18.54 -10.54
C LYS A 507 -31.95 -19.93 -10.29
N ASP A 508 -31.35 -20.68 -9.37
CA ASP A 508 -31.93 -21.91 -8.82
C ASP A 508 -33.01 -21.59 -7.75
N ASP A 509 -33.67 -22.62 -7.22
CA ASP A 509 -34.67 -22.48 -6.16
C ASP A 509 -34.11 -21.92 -4.85
N ARG A 510 -32.80 -21.82 -4.71
CA ARG A 510 -32.08 -21.21 -3.59
C ARG A 510 -31.52 -19.83 -3.93
N HIS A 511 -32.03 -19.20 -4.99
CA HIS A 511 -31.59 -17.89 -5.48
C HIS A 511 -30.12 -17.78 -5.89
N ARG A 512 -29.43 -18.89 -6.21
CA ARG A 512 -28.04 -18.90 -6.69
C ARG A 512 -27.99 -19.01 -8.21
N THR A 513 -27.01 -18.39 -8.83
CA THR A 513 -26.77 -18.51 -10.28
C THR A 513 -26.70 -19.98 -10.68
N ARG A 514 -27.45 -20.38 -11.69
CA ARG A 514 -27.47 -21.73 -12.27
C ARG A 514 -26.91 -21.75 -13.69
N GLY A 515 -27.11 -20.68 -14.44
CA GLY A 515 -26.75 -20.57 -15.84
C GLY A 515 -27.12 -19.20 -16.42
N LEU A 516 -26.96 -19.07 -17.70
CA LEU A 516 -27.32 -17.88 -18.45
C LEU A 516 -28.46 -18.17 -19.41
N LEU A 517 -29.39 -17.24 -19.58
CA LEU A 517 -30.39 -17.23 -20.61
C LEU A 517 -29.92 -16.35 -21.76
N PHE A 518 -29.66 -16.94 -22.93
CA PHE A 518 -29.22 -16.24 -24.13
C PHE A 518 -29.97 -16.73 -25.34
N HIS A 519 -30.53 -15.83 -26.15
CA HIS A 519 -31.39 -16.15 -27.29
C HIS A 519 -32.46 -17.22 -26.95
N GLU A 520 -33.20 -16.96 -25.86
CA GLU A 520 -34.26 -17.84 -25.32
C GLU A 520 -33.80 -19.24 -24.85
N ARG A 521 -32.52 -19.56 -24.89
CA ARG A 521 -31.96 -20.85 -24.47
C ARG A 521 -31.18 -20.69 -23.17
N GLU A 522 -31.37 -21.67 -22.28
CA GLU A 522 -30.53 -21.75 -21.08
C GLU A 522 -29.17 -22.35 -21.43
N ILE A 523 -28.12 -21.56 -21.27
CA ILE A 523 -26.73 -21.99 -21.44
C ILE A 523 -26.17 -22.34 -20.08
N ARG A 524 -25.80 -23.60 -19.92
CA ARG A 524 -25.15 -24.10 -18.71
C ARG A 524 -23.64 -24.01 -18.87
N ILE A 525 -23.02 -23.27 -17.98
CA ILE A 525 -21.57 -23.14 -17.86
C ILE A 525 -21.13 -24.02 -16.69
N PRO A 526 -20.03 -24.77 -16.79
CA PRO A 526 -19.55 -25.61 -15.67
C PRO A 526 -19.33 -24.76 -14.40
N LEU A 527 -19.88 -25.19 -13.28
CA LEU A 527 -19.82 -24.44 -12.00
C LEU A 527 -18.37 -24.19 -11.52
N THR A 528 -17.44 -25.03 -11.95
CA THR A 528 -16.02 -24.94 -11.60
C THR A 528 -15.23 -24.00 -12.50
N SER A 529 -15.80 -23.57 -13.64
CA SER A 529 -15.14 -22.69 -14.60
C SER A 529 -14.95 -21.27 -14.06
N GLU A 530 -13.94 -20.56 -14.51
CA GLU A 530 -13.73 -19.16 -14.13
C GLU A 530 -14.78 -18.23 -14.75
N GLY A 531 -15.30 -18.56 -15.94
CA GLY A 531 -16.42 -17.85 -16.58
C GLY A 531 -17.68 -17.88 -15.72
N PHE A 532 -18.05 -19.05 -15.16
CA PHE A 532 -19.19 -19.16 -14.24
C PHE A 532 -18.95 -18.37 -12.94
N LYS A 533 -17.77 -18.49 -12.36
CA LYS A 533 -17.40 -17.72 -11.17
C LYS A 533 -17.41 -16.21 -11.42
N LEU A 534 -17.07 -15.77 -12.64
CA LEU A 534 -17.17 -14.36 -13.03
C LEU A 534 -18.62 -13.90 -13.04
N VAL A 535 -19.52 -14.65 -13.68
CA VAL A 535 -20.96 -14.34 -13.71
C VAL A 535 -21.52 -14.25 -12.29
N THR A 536 -21.18 -15.22 -11.43
CA THR A 536 -21.60 -15.19 -10.01
C THR A 536 -21.08 -13.95 -9.29
N ARG A 537 -19.82 -13.58 -9.47
CA ARG A 537 -19.26 -12.35 -8.89
C ARG A 537 -19.94 -11.09 -9.39
N ILE A 538 -20.31 -11.03 -10.67
CA ILE A 538 -21.04 -9.91 -11.25
C ILE A 538 -22.45 -9.83 -10.64
N GLN A 539 -23.13 -10.96 -10.49
CA GLN A 539 -24.46 -11.03 -9.88
C GLN A 539 -24.44 -10.60 -8.42
N ASP A 540 -23.51 -11.13 -7.63
CA ASP A 540 -23.34 -10.75 -6.22
C ASP A 540 -23.06 -9.25 -6.09
N GLU A 541 -22.27 -8.70 -6.99
CA GLU A 541 -21.87 -7.29 -6.95
C GLU A 541 -23.01 -6.35 -7.34
N VAL A 542 -23.83 -6.68 -8.37
CA VAL A 542 -24.98 -5.84 -8.73
C VAL A 542 -26.02 -5.87 -7.61
N HIS A 543 -26.25 -7.02 -7.00
CA HIS A 543 -27.13 -7.18 -5.84
C HIS A 543 -26.62 -6.40 -4.61
N ARG A 544 -25.33 -6.54 -4.27
CA ARG A 544 -24.70 -5.79 -3.19
C ARG A 544 -24.84 -4.27 -3.40
N PHE A 545 -24.62 -3.80 -4.62
CA PHE A 545 -24.70 -2.39 -4.97
C PHE A 545 -26.13 -1.86 -4.86
N ALA A 546 -27.12 -2.66 -5.24
CA ALA A 546 -28.53 -2.35 -5.09
C ALA A 546 -28.95 -2.24 -3.62
N ILE A 547 -28.62 -3.24 -2.79
CA ILE A 547 -28.97 -3.28 -1.35
C ILE A 547 -28.34 -2.10 -0.60
N THR A 548 -27.10 -1.73 -0.90
CA THR A 548 -26.39 -0.63 -0.22
C THR A 548 -27.14 0.70 -0.38
N TYR A 549 -27.82 0.91 -1.50
CA TYR A 549 -28.63 2.11 -1.74
C TYR A 549 -29.93 2.12 -0.96
N HIS A 550 -30.62 0.97 -0.88
CA HIS A 550 -31.85 0.87 -0.10
C HIS A 550 -31.61 1.12 1.40
N ARG A 551 -30.49 0.64 1.94
CA ARG A 551 -30.08 0.97 3.31
C ARG A 551 -29.90 2.48 3.47
N LYS A 552 -29.17 3.13 2.56
CA LYS A 552 -28.95 4.58 2.60
C LYS A 552 -30.24 5.38 2.51
N LEU A 553 -31.17 5.01 1.62
CA LEU A 553 -32.48 5.66 1.49
C LEU A 553 -33.35 5.43 2.73
N ARG A 554 -33.30 4.24 3.32
CA ARG A 554 -34.02 3.93 4.56
C ARG A 554 -33.45 4.75 5.73
N ASP A 555 -32.14 4.82 5.83
CA ASP A 555 -31.45 5.61 6.86
C ASP A 555 -31.78 7.11 6.68
N GLU A 556 -31.76 7.63 5.46
CA GLU A 556 -32.17 9.01 5.14
C GLU A 556 -33.65 9.27 5.48
N ARG A 557 -34.56 8.30 5.27
CA ARG A 557 -35.98 8.42 5.65
C ARG A 557 -36.20 8.34 7.16
N ASN A 558 -35.58 7.38 7.82
CA ASN A 558 -35.63 7.27 9.28
C ASN A 558 -35.06 8.55 9.92
N LEU A 559 -33.99 9.09 9.36
CA LEU A 559 -33.41 10.38 9.71
C LEU A 559 -34.40 11.55 9.54
N HIS A 560 -35.22 11.53 8.47
CA HIS A 560 -36.26 12.55 8.27
C HIS A 560 -37.41 12.45 9.29
N SER A 561 -37.84 11.25 9.64
CA SER A 561 -38.99 11.06 10.51
C SER A 561 -38.72 11.43 11.97
N VAL A 562 -37.58 11.07 12.53
CA VAL A 562 -37.27 11.31 13.96
C VAL A 562 -37.04 12.77 14.28
N LEU A 563 -36.36 13.51 13.42
CA LEU A 563 -36.07 14.95 13.64
C LEU A 563 -37.28 15.85 13.31
N ASP A 564 -38.24 15.36 12.50
CA ASP A 564 -39.47 16.09 12.19
C ASP A 564 -40.46 16.14 13.36
N ASP A 565 -40.34 15.20 14.30
CA ASP A 565 -41.17 15.15 15.52
C ASP A 565 -40.68 16.13 16.61
N ILE A 566 -39.51 16.76 16.41
CA ILE A 566 -38.92 17.70 17.40
C ILE A 566 -39.46 19.11 17.15
N LYS A 567 -40.19 19.65 18.14
CA LYS A 567 -40.74 20.99 18.08
C LYS A 567 -39.64 22.06 17.91
N GLY A 568 -39.74 22.86 16.82
CA GLY A 568 -38.77 23.90 16.51
C GLY A 568 -37.66 23.50 15.55
N ILE A 569 -37.61 22.23 15.10
CA ILE A 569 -36.69 21.76 14.09
C ILE A 569 -37.40 21.64 12.74
N GLY A 570 -37.28 22.70 11.93
CA GLY A 570 -37.75 22.70 10.55
C GLY A 570 -36.68 22.20 9.57
N GLU A 571 -37.02 22.13 8.28
CA GLU A 571 -36.18 21.57 7.23
C GLU A 571 -34.75 22.14 7.18
N VAL A 572 -34.59 23.43 7.44
CA VAL A 572 -33.28 24.12 7.40
C VAL A 572 -32.39 23.64 8.55
N ARG A 573 -32.90 23.63 9.79
CA ARG A 573 -32.16 23.19 10.98
C ARG A 573 -31.86 21.70 10.93
N ARG A 574 -32.79 20.89 10.47
CA ARG A 574 -32.60 19.47 10.26
C ARG A 574 -31.44 19.17 9.30
N LYS A 575 -31.41 19.85 8.13
CA LYS A 575 -30.32 19.71 7.17
C LYS A 575 -28.96 20.16 7.76
N ALA A 576 -28.97 21.21 8.58
CA ALA A 576 -27.77 21.71 9.25
C ALA A 576 -27.25 20.70 10.29
N LEU A 577 -28.13 20.16 11.15
CA LEU A 577 -27.79 19.11 12.13
C LEU A 577 -27.18 17.88 11.45
N LEU A 578 -27.84 17.36 10.40
CA LEU A 578 -27.37 16.20 9.68
C LEU A 578 -26.04 16.44 8.95
N ARG A 579 -25.80 17.65 8.46
CA ARG A 579 -24.53 18.04 7.84
C ARG A 579 -23.40 18.10 8.85
N HIS A 580 -23.67 18.59 10.06
CA HIS A 580 -22.67 18.76 11.12
C HIS A 580 -22.30 17.44 11.78
N PHE A 581 -23.29 16.66 12.22
CA PHE A 581 -23.08 15.43 12.99
C PHE A 581 -22.98 14.15 12.15
N GLY A 582 -23.56 14.14 10.97
CA GLY A 582 -23.49 13.01 10.00
C GLY A 582 -24.39 11.82 10.32
N SER A 583 -24.89 11.65 11.58
CA SER A 583 -25.84 10.59 11.96
C SER A 583 -26.71 11.01 13.15
N ILE A 584 -27.88 10.31 13.32
CA ILE A 584 -28.80 10.56 14.46
C ILE A 584 -28.15 10.14 15.79
N GLU A 585 -27.39 9.05 15.81
CA GLU A 585 -26.71 8.59 17.02
C GLU A 585 -25.76 9.66 17.57
N ARG A 586 -25.07 10.38 16.68
CA ARG A 586 -24.22 11.50 17.08
C ARG A 586 -25.00 12.72 17.52
N ILE A 587 -26.16 13.00 16.89
CA ILE A 587 -27.06 14.07 17.34
C ILE A 587 -27.66 13.73 18.71
N ALA A 588 -28.04 12.48 18.91
CA ALA A 588 -28.58 11.99 20.18
C ALA A 588 -27.55 12.01 21.32
N ALA A 589 -26.29 11.78 21.02
CA ALA A 589 -25.19 11.80 21.99
C ALA A 589 -24.56 13.19 22.21
N ALA A 590 -25.03 14.21 21.48
CA ALA A 590 -24.49 15.57 21.55
C ALA A 590 -25.07 16.35 22.73
N GLU A 591 -24.21 17.08 23.44
CA GLU A 591 -24.63 18.02 24.47
C GLU A 591 -25.25 19.29 23.85
N VAL A 592 -26.01 20.03 24.66
CA VAL A 592 -26.65 21.30 24.21
C VAL A 592 -25.62 22.27 23.64
N ALA A 593 -24.41 22.29 24.21
CA ALA A 593 -23.31 23.11 23.72
C ALA A 593 -22.88 22.76 22.30
N ASP A 594 -22.74 21.46 22.00
CA ASP A 594 -22.36 20.97 20.67
C ASP A 594 -23.45 21.24 19.62
N LEU A 595 -24.72 21.12 20.03
CA LEU A 595 -25.88 21.41 19.18
C LEU A 595 -25.98 22.88 18.81
N LEU A 596 -25.48 23.77 19.65
CA LEU A 596 -25.43 25.22 19.39
C LEU A 596 -24.35 25.65 18.39
N GLU A 597 -23.35 24.77 18.12
CA GLU A 597 -22.35 25.02 17.08
C GLU A 597 -22.92 24.87 15.66
N VAL A 598 -24.13 24.29 15.54
CA VAL A 598 -24.78 24.06 14.25
C VAL A 598 -25.40 25.36 13.72
N ASP A 599 -25.10 25.69 12.47
CA ASP A 599 -25.59 26.92 11.83
C ASP A 599 -27.13 27.02 11.85
N GLY A 600 -27.64 28.14 12.35
CA GLY A 600 -29.08 28.41 12.48
C GLY A 600 -29.76 27.77 13.70
N MET A 601 -29.03 27.14 14.62
CA MET A 601 -29.57 26.63 15.88
C MET A 601 -29.72 27.77 16.90
N THR A 602 -30.79 27.65 17.70
CA THR A 602 -31.05 28.56 18.83
C THR A 602 -31.12 27.78 20.12
N ILE A 603 -30.86 28.41 21.27
CA ILE A 603 -30.88 27.74 22.57
C ILE A 603 -32.16 26.90 22.77
N PRO A 604 -33.39 27.45 22.54
CA PRO A 604 -34.61 26.65 22.71
C PRO A 604 -34.69 25.45 21.75
N ALA A 605 -34.15 25.57 20.54
CA ALA A 605 -34.17 24.46 19.58
C ALA A 605 -33.16 23.36 19.96
N ALA A 606 -31.96 23.73 20.42
CA ALA A 606 -30.96 22.81 20.90
C ALA A 606 -31.44 22.01 22.16
N GLU A 607 -32.06 22.72 23.11
CA GLU A 607 -32.69 22.11 24.28
C GLU A 607 -33.80 21.11 23.90
N GLN A 608 -34.62 21.43 22.90
CA GLN A 608 -35.68 20.53 22.45
C GLN A 608 -35.10 19.27 21.80
N VAL A 609 -33.99 19.36 21.04
CA VAL A 609 -33.27 18.21 20.49
C VAL A 609 -32.72 17.35 21.61
N TYR A 610 -32.04 17.96 22.56
CA TYR A 610 -31.45 17.26 23.71
C TYR A 610 -32.53 16.55 24.55
N LEU A 611 -33.59 17.24 24.93
CA LEU A 611 -34.72 16.69 25.69
C LEU A 611 -35.44 15.57 24.95
N PHE A 612 -35.55 15.64 23.63
CA PHE A 612 -36.20 14.61 22.82
C PHE A 612 -35.47 13.27 22.92
N PHE A 613 -34.15 13.28 22.83
CA PHE A 613 -33.35 12.03 22.87
C PHE A 613 -33.08 11.53 24.30
N HIS A 614 -33.12 12.39 25.33
CA HIS A 614 -32.82 12.02 26.72
C HIS A 614 -34.06 11.96 27.63
N ARG A 615 -35.27 11.89 27.03
CA ARG A 615 -36.56 11.83 27.76
C ARG A 615 -36.67 10.70 28.79
N GLU A 616 -36.13 9.53 28.47
CA GLU A 616 -36.20 8.34 29.35
C GLU A 616 -35.23 8.42 30.53
N GLU A 617 -34.10 9.09 30.36
CA GLU A 617 -33.13 9.29 31.45
C GLU A 617 -33.61 10.33 32.45
N LEU A 618 -34.35 11.34 32.02
CA LEU A 618 -34.89 12.42 32.87
C LEU A 618 -36.17 12.03 33.63
N GLN A 619 -36.84 10.90 33.28
CA GLN A 619 -37.99 10.37 33.99
C GLN A 619 -37.60 9.32 35.06
N ASN A 620 -36.37 8.82 35.06
CA ASN A 620 -35.86 7.78 35.96
C ASN A 620 -34.82 8.30 36.95
N GLY A 621 -34.50 9.59 36.99
CA GLY A 621 -33.67 10.29 37.98
C GLY A 621 -34.49 11.24 38.82
#